data_3efeb2d207d78e43b9c059962688f97e
#
_entry.id   3efeb2d207d78e43b9c059962688f97e
#
_cell.length_a   1.000
_cell.length_b   1.000
_cell.length_c   1.000
_cell.angle_alpha   90.00
_cell.angle_beta   90.00
_cell.angle_gamma   90.00
#
_symmetry.space_group_name_H-M   'P 1'
#
loop_
_entity.id
_entity.type
_entity.pdbx_description
1 polymer ?
#
loop_
_entity_poly.entity_id
_entity_poly.type
_entity_poly.pdbx_seq_one_letter_code
_entity_poly.pdbx_strand_id
1 'polypeptide(L)'
;MKVSVNWLRDYLPIELPANELAEKISRTTVEIEGQYQPQANMKNIVIAKVLSVVPHPDSDHMVITQVDAGEDEPIQIVTGAPNVAEGQTVILAKHNSIVGGGQKIKKGKLRGEVSNGMLTALQELGFDDKVAPKDFEEGIWVFNDVDAADLTPGEDALHVLGMDDDVLETGITPNRADLFSMNGTAWEVAAILSEEPTLPTFELTEK
;
A
#
# COMPACT_ATOMS: atom_id res chain seq x y z
N MET A 1 -13.15 -10.28 12.38
CA MET A 1 -13.10 -9.75 10.98
C MET A 1 -12.19 -8.54 10.97
N LYS A 2 -11.53 -8.25 9.84
CA LYS A 2 -10.73 -7.02 9.67
C LYS A 2 -11.60 -5.95 9.04
N VAL A 3 -11.64 -4.79 9.66
CA VAL A 3 -12.45 -3.64 9.23
C VAL A 3 -11.53 -2.46 8.96
N SER A 4 -11.47 -2.01 7.71
CA SER A 4 -10.76 -0.82 7.27
C SER A 4 -11.56 0.43 7.68
N VAL A 5 -10.94 1.35 8.38
CA VAL A 5 -11.58 2.62 8.76
C VAL A 5 -11.72 3.55 7.55
N ASN A 6 -10.74 3.53 6.63
CA ASN A 6 -10.84 4.29 5.39
C ASN A 6 -12.01 3.80 4.53
N TRP A 7 -12.19 2.48 4.40
CA TRP A 7 -13.35 1.93 3.70
C TRP A 7 -14.69 2.24 4.38
N LEU A 8 -14.74 2.30 5.72
CA LEU A 8 -15.94 2.77 6.41
C LEU A 8 -16.28 4.22 6.09
N ARG A 9 -15.26 5.06 5.84
CA ARG A 9 -15.47 6.46 5.44
C ARG A 9 -16.16 6.64 4.09
N ASP A 10 -16.14 5.63 3.23
CA ASP A 10 -16.93 5.63 1.99
C ASP A 10 -18.45 5.51 2.26
N TYR A 11 -18.82 5.00 3.42
CA TYR A 11 -20.24 4.82 3.81
C TYR A 11 -20.76 5.95 4.68
N LEU A 12 -19.92 6.58 5.52
CA LEU A 12 -20.34 7.60 6.47
C LEU A 12 -19.17 8.50 6.90
N PRO A 13 -19.45 9.76 7.28
CA PRO A 13 -18.41 10.66 7.76
C PRO A 13 -17.92 10.19 9.14
N ILE A 14 -16.67 9.75 9.23
CA ILE A 14 -16.02 9.37 10.47
C ILE A 14 -14.91 10.37 10.75
N GLU A 15 -15.17 11.33 11.64
CA GLU A 15 -14.19 12.35 12.06
C GLU A 15 -13.37 11.89 13.29
N LEU A 16 -13.84 10.86 13.99
CA LEU A 16 -13.18 10.33 15.17
C LEU A 16 -11.85 9.65 14.80
N PRO A 17 -10.83 9.78 15.65
CA PRO A 17 -9.64 8.93 15.60
C PRO A 17 -10.02 7.44 15.70
N ALA A 18 -9.27 6.57 15.04
CA ALA A 18 -9.60 5.14 14.98
C ALA A 18 -9.62 4.45 16.35
N ASN A 19 -8.78 4.89 17.29
CA ASN A 19 -8.79 4.37 18.67
C ASN A 19 -10.07 4.75 19.44
N GLU A 20 -10.60 5.96 19.23
CA GLU A 20 -11.86 6.38 19.86
C GLU A 20 -13.06 5.66 19.23
N LEU A 21 -13.02 5.44 17.91
CA LEU A 21 -14.01 4.63 17.21
C LEU A 21 -14.00 3.18 17.73
N ALA A 22 -12.82 2.56 17.86
CA ALA A 22 -12.64 1.23 18.40
C ALA A 22 -13.22 1.09 19.82
N GLU A 23 -12.99 2.08 20.69
CA GLU A 23 -13.55 2.10 22.04
C GLU A 23 -15.07 2.19 22.03
N LYS A 24 -15.65 3.05 21.18
CA LYS A 24 -17.12 3.15 21.05
C LYS A 24 -17.74 1.85 20.55
N ILE A 25 -17.17 1.22 19.53
CA ILE A 25 -17.62 -0.08 19.00
C ILE A 25 -17.57 -1.14 20.10
N SER A 26 -16.44 -1.24 20.82
CA SER A 26 -16.27 -2.24 21.89
C SER A 26 -17.27 -2.08 23.03
N ARG A 27 -17.67 -0.84 23.34
CA ARG A 27 -18.64 -0.58 24.42
C ARG A 27 -20.09 -0.84 24.04
N THR A 28 -20.43 -0.84 22.76
CA THR A 28 -21.82 -0.84 22.32
C THR A 28 -22.21 -2.06 21.50
N THR A 29 -21.26 -2.70 20.80
CA THR A 29 -21.59 -3.69 19.78
C THR A 29 -20.80 -4.99 19.93
N VAL A 30 -19.53 -4.98 19.50
CA VAL A 30 -18.64 -6.14 19.51
C VAL A 30 -17.26 -5.72 19.97
N GLU A 31 -16.54 -6.66 20.55
CA GLU A 31 -15.17 -6.43 21.00
C GLU A 31 -14.24 -6.11 19.83
N ILE A 32 -13.40 -5.10 19.99
CA ILE A 32 -12.24 -4.86 19.11
C ILE A 32 -11.05 -5.58 19.75
N GLU A 33 -10.64 -6.67 19.12
CA GLU A 33 -9.56 -7.55 19.58
C GLU A 33 -8.17 -6.99 19.26
N GLY A 34 -8.09 -6.13 18.25
CA GLY A 34 -6.84 -5.49 17.84
C GLY A 34 -7.06 -4.28 16.93
N GLN A 35 -6.03 -3.43 16.90
CA GLN A 35 -5.92 -2.30 15.98
C GLN A 35 -4.50 -2.23 15.45
N TYR A 36 -4.34 -2.05 14.14
CA TYR A 36 -3.02 -1.85 13.55
C TYR A 36 -3.11 -1.00 12.28
N GLN A 37 -1.97 -0.44 11.89
CA GLN A 37 -1.79 0.26 10.62
C GLN A 37 -0.90 -0.60 9.72
N PRO A 38 -1.31 -0.93 8.48
CA PRO A 38 -0.50 -1.71 7.54
C PRO A 38 0.89 -1.12 7.32
N GLN A 39 1.00 0.21 7.26
CA GLN A 39 2.27 0.93 7.08
C GLN A 39 3.13 1.05 8.35
N ALA A 40 2.72 0.49 9.49
CA ALA A 40 3.40 0.71 10.77
C ALA A 40 4.93 0.53 10.65
N ASN A 41 5.68 1.58 11.02
CA ASN A 41 7.14 1.69 10.95
C ASN A 41 7.74 1.82 9.53
N MET A 42 6.97 1.77 8.45
CA MET A 42 7.47 2.06 7.10
C MET A 42 7.54 3.56 6.86
N LYS A 43 8.48 3.98 6.02
CA LYS A 43 8.63 5.40 5.66
C LYS A 43 9.54 5.62 4.46
N ASN A 44 9.38 6.78 3.83
CA ASN A 44 10.24 7.26 2.75
C ASN A 44 10.22 6.33 1.53
N ILE A 45 9.03 5.83 1.20
CA ILE A 45 8.72 4.97 0.06
C ILE A 45 7.81 5.78 -0.87
N VAL A 46 8.24 5.95 -2.11
CA VAL A 46 7.57 6.86 -3.03
C VAL A 46 7.29 6.22 -4.38
N ILE A 47 6.35 6.79 -5.10
CA ILE A 47 6.13 6.51 -6.52
C ILE A 47 7.32 7.07 -7.30
N ALA A 48 7.80 6.31 -8.27
CA ALA A 48 8.89 6.73 -9.14
C ALA A 48 8.64 6.29 -10.58
N LYS A 49 9.22 7.03 -11.55
CA LYS A 49 9.19 6.68 -12.96
C LYS A 49 10.57 6.27 -13.44
N VAL A 50 10.66 5.13 -14.11
CA VAL A 50 11.91 4.66 -14.70
C VAL A 50 12.20 5.45 -15.97
N LEU A 51 13.28 6.24 -15.97
CA LEU A 51 13.69 7.08 -17.09
C LEU A 51 14.60 6.35 -18.08
N SER A 52 15.48 5.46 -17.56
CA SER A 52 16.38 4.67 -18.40
C SER A 52 16.79 3.37 -17.70
N VAL A 53 17.11 2.36 -18.50
CA VAL A 53 17.60 1.06 -18.04
C VAL A 53 18.81 0.69 -18.89
N VAL A 54 19.96 0.47 -18.26
CA VAL A 54 21.17 0.03 -18.96
C VAL A 54 21.78 -1.20 -18.29
N PRO A 55 22.37 -2.15 -19.04
CA PRO A 55 23.03 -3.30 -18.47
C PRO A 55 24.15 -2.91 -17.50
N HIS A 56 24.29 -3.67 -16.41
CA HIS A 56 25.39 -3.46 -15.47
C HIS A 56 26.71 -3.95 -16.08
N PRO A 57 27.82 -3.17 -16.03
CA PRO A 57 29.07 -3.53 -16.70
C PRO A 57 29.72 -4.84 -16.17
N ASP A 58 29.51 -5.14 -14.89
CA ASP A 58 30.11 -6.29 -14.21
C ASP A 58 29.09 -7.35 -13.76
N SER A 59 27.91 -7.40 -14.41
CA SER A 59 26.87 -8.39 -14.06
C SER A 59 25.98 -8.73 -15.24
N ASP A 60 25.72 -10.02 -15.40
CA ASP A 60 24.83 -10.55 -16.44
C ASP A 60 23.34 -10.49 -16.03
N HIS A 61 23.06 -10.18 -14.75
CA HIS A 61 21.70 -10.24 -14.17
C HIS A 61 21.21 -8.92 -13.60
N MET A 62 22.09 -7.92 -13.48
CA MET A 62 21.73 -6.62 -12.93
C MET A 62 21.65 -5.56 -14.01
N VAL A 63 20.83 -4.57 -13.75
CA VAL A 63 20.74 -3.35 -14.55
C VAL A 63 20.89 -2.12 -13.67
N ILE A 64 21.35 -1.03 -14.28
CA ILE A 64 21.41 0.29 -13.67
C ILE A 64 20.24 1.08 -14.23
N THR A 65 19.42 1.64 -13.36
CA THR A 65 18.28 2.47 -13.72
C THR A 65 18.47 3.90 -13.25
N GLN A 66 17.96 4.86 -14.00
CA GLN A 66 17.75 6.23 -13.54
C GLN A 66 16.23 6.40 -13.33
N VAL A 67 15.84 6.82 -12.14
CA VAL A 67 14.42 6.98 -11.79
C VAL A 67 14.13 8.40 -11.35
N ASP A 68 13.03 8.94 -11.84
CA ASP A 68 12.44 10.17 -11.35
C ASP A 68 11.60 9.85 -10.10
N ALA A 69 11.91 10.47 -8.99
CA ALA A 69 11.22 10.33 -7.71
C ALA A 69 10.69 11.68 -7.19
N GLY A 70 10.46 12.66 -8.11
CA GLY A 70 10.02 14.01 -7.78
C GLY A 70 11.11 14.89 -7.19
N GLU A 71 12.40 14.55 -7.37
CA GLU A 71 13.56 15.34 -6.97
C GLU A 71 14.16 16.08 -8.17
N ASP A 72 15.01 17.08 -7.92
CA ASP A 72 15.63 17.88 -8.99
C ASP A 72 16.51 17.03 -9.94
N GLU A 73 17.10 15.95 -9.45
CA GLU A 73 17.94 15.04 -10.20
C GLU A 73 17.43 13.60 -10.11
N PRO A 74 17.53 12.81 -11.19
CA PRO A 74 17.21 11.39 -11.17
C PRO A 74 18.04 10.61 -10.16
N ILE A 75 17.44 9.59 -9.57
CA ILE A 75 18.08 8.71 -8.61
C ILE A 75 18.58 7.45 -9.31
N GLN A 76 19.89 7.14 -9.16
CA GLN A 76 20.45 5.89 -9.67
C GLN A 76 20.11 4.72 -8.75
N ILE A 77 19.51 3.68 -9.32
CA ILE A 77 19.22 2.41 -8.63
C ILE A 77 19.79 1.27 -9.44
N VAL A 78 20.48 0.35 -8.77
CA VAL A 78 20.94 -0.92 -9.33
C VAL A 78 19.97 -2.01 -8.86
N THR A 79 19.43 -2.78 -9.80
CA THR A 79 18.47 -3.84 -9.49
C THR A 79 18.75 -5.10 -10.30
N GLY A 80 18.40 -6.26 -9.74
CA GLY A 80 18.37 -7.54 -10.43
C GLY A 80 16.95 -7.96 -10.86
N ALA A 81 15.95 -7.09 -10.71
CA ALA A 81 14.59 -7.40 -11.07
C ALA A 81 14.45 -7.66 -12.59
N PRO A 82 13.91 -8.82 -13.01
CA PRO A 82 13.86 -9.20 -14.43
C PRO A 82 12.81 -8.41 -15.22
N ASN A 83 11.86 -7.77 -14.53
CA ASN A 83 10.70 -7.11 -15.14
C ASN A 83 10.85 -5.58 -15.23
N VAL A 84 11.99 -5.00 -14.86
CA VAL A 84 12.18 -3.54 -14.94
C VAL A 84 12.39 -3.09 -16.39
N ALA A 85 11.69 -2.05 -16.81
CA ALA A 85 11.79 -1.44 -18.14
C ALA A 85 11.63 0.08 -18.09
N GLU A 86 12.15 0.76 -19.10
CA GLU A 86 11.98 2.21 -19.29
C GLU A 86 10.51 2.60 -19.44
N GLY A 87 10.12 3.73 -18.85
CA GLY A 87 8.76 4.26 -18.89
C GLY A 87 7.82 3.72 -17.82
N GLN A 88 8.21 2.69 -17.08
CA GLN A 88 7.38 2.11 -16.02
C GLN A 88 7.22 3.05 -14.82
N THR A 89 6.03 3.03 -14.21
CA THR A 89 5.75 3.61 -12.88
C THR A 89 5.89 2.52 -11.84
N VAL A 90 6.76 2.74 -10.85
CA VAL A 90 7.22 1.75 -9.88
C VAL A 90 7.25 2.31 -8.47
N ILE A 91 7.53 1.47 -7.49
CA ILE A 91 7.70 1.88 -6.09
C ILE A 91 9.19 1.92 -5.77
N LEU A 92 9.64 3.05 -5.23
CA LEU A 92 11.01 3.29 -4.82
C LEU A 92 11.13 3.47 -3.30
N ALA A 93 11.84 2.57 -2.65
CA ALA A 93 12.35 2.77 -1.30
C ALA A 93 13.65 3.58 -1.37
N LYS A 94 13.60 4.87 -1.02
CA LYS A 94 14.77 5.79 -1.06
C LYS A 94 15.79 5.45 0.01
N HIS A 95 16.96 6.08 -0.06
CA HIS A 95 17.95 6.00 1.02
C HIS A 95 17.34 6.39 2.38
N ASN A 96 17.62 5.62 3.43
CA ASN A 96 17.03 5.71 4.77
C ASN A 96 15.53 5.39 4.89
N SER A 97 14.92 4.79 3.87
CA SER A 97 13.59 4.22 4.02
C SER A 97 13.60 3.01 4.95
N ILE A 98 12.44 2.71 5.50
CA ILE A 98 12.16 1.48 6.23
C ILE A 98 11.03 0.79 5.49
N VAL A 99 11.25 -0.42 5.03
CA VAL A 99 10.27 -1.27 4.35
C VAL A 99 9.66 -2.29 5.30
N GLY A 100 8.83 -3.18 4.81
CA GLY A 100 8.18 -4.23 5.60
C GLY A 100 9.19 -5.03 6.45
N GLY A 101 8.72 -5.49 7.61
CA GLY A 101 9.60 -6.17 8.57
C GLY A 101 10.65 -5.29 9.26
N GLY A 102 10.61 -3.97 9.05
CA GLY A 102 11.53 -3.02 9.67
C GLY A 102 12.91 -2.95 9.02
N GLN A 103 13.07 -3.51 7.81
CA GLN A 103 14.33 -3.49 7.09
C GLN A 103 14.68 -2.06 6.62
N LYS A 104 15.86 -1.59 6.97
CA LYS A 104 16.36 -0.27 6.57
C LYS A 104 17.14 -0.33 5.26
N ILE A 105 16.67 0.42 4.27
CA ILE A 105 17.34 0.58 2.99
C ILE A 105 18.39 1.66 3.09
N LYS A 106 19.64 1.33 2.67
CA LYS A 106 20.78 2.24 2.69
C LYS A 106 21.35 2.38 1.30
N LYS A 107 21.90 3.57 1.04
CA LYS A 107 22.80 3.77 -0.10
C LYS A 107 23.95 2.77 -0.03
N GLY A 108 24.22 2.10 -1.13
CA GLY A 108 25.26 1.09 -1.22
C GLY A 108 25.95 1.07 -2.58
N LYS A 109 26.92 0.17 -2.71
CA LYS A 109 27.54 -0.17 -4.00
C LYS A 109 27.26 -1.63 -4.30
N LEU A 110 26.72 -1.88 -5.49
CA LEU A 110 26.50 -3.21 -6.01
C LEU A 110 27.47 -3.44 -7.18
N ARG A 111 28.46 -4.31 -6.99
CA ARG A 111 29.53 -4.58 -7.95
C ARG A 111 30.20 -3.31 -8.52
N GLY A 112 30.49 -2.33 -7.65
CA GLY A 112 31.12 -1.07 -8.05
C GLY A 112 30.19 0.10 -8.33
N GLU A 113 28.97 -0.16 -8.80
CA GLU A 113 27.96 0.86 -9.10
C GLU A 113 27.15 1.28 -7.88
N VAL A 114 26.86 2.57 -7.80
CA VAL A 114 26.11 3.15 -6.66
C VAL A 114 24.63 2.92 -6.81
N SER A 115 23.96 2.41 -5.76
CA SER A 115 22.51 2.37 -5.65
C SER A 115 22.05 3.24 -4.48
N ASN A 116 21.20 4.22 -4.74
CA ASN A 116 20.71 5.18 -3.74
C ASN A 116 19.34 4.80 -3.14
N GLY A 117 18.95 3.54 -3.26
CA GLY A 117 17.67 3.00 -2.81
C GLY A 117 17.43 1.62 -3.38
N MET A 118 16.17 1.21 -3.42
CA MET A 118 15.74 -0.10 -3.92
C MET A 118 14.36 0.05 -4.59
N LEU A 119 14.22 -0.48 -5.80
CA LEU A 119 12.90 -0.71 -6.40
C LEU A 119 12.26 -1.90 -5.67
N THR A 120 11.00 -1.78 -5.25
CA THR A 120 10.38 -2.75 -4.35
C THR A 120 9.32 -3.61 -5.03
N ALA A 121 9.24 -4.86 -4.57
CA ALA A 121 8.09 -5.73 -4.76
C ALA A 121 7.05 -5.48 -3.66
N LEU A 122 5.82 -5.96 -3.83
CA LEU A 122 4.77 -5.88 -2.79
C LEU A 122 5.13 -6.65 -1.53
N GLN A 123 5.83 -7.78 -1.66
CA GLN A 123 6.28 -8.59 -0.52
C GLN A 123 7.21 -7.82 0.41
N GLU A 124 8.07 -6.94 -0.13
CA GLU A 124 8.95 -6.08 0.65
C GLU A 124 8.20 -4.99 1.42
N LEU A 125 6.95 -4.73 1.06
CA LEU A 125 6.01 -3.88 1.79
C LEU A 125 5.12 -4.66 2.78
N GLY A 126 5.35 -5.97 2.91
CA GLY A 126 4.64 -6.82 3.87
C GLY A 126 3.35 -7.44 3.33
N PHE A 127 3.08 -7.35 2.03
CA PHE A 127 1.99 -8.11 1.43
C PHE A 127 2.34 -9.60 1.33
N ASP A 128 1.32 -10.46 1.44
CA ASP A 128 1.46 -11.90 1.23
C ASP A 128 1.81 -12.18 -0.25
N ASP A 129 2.64 -13.19 -0.50
CA ASP A 129 3.05 -13.60 -1.85
C ASP A 129 1.87 -13.88 -2.80
N LYS A 130 0.71 -14.25 -2.24
CA LYS A 130 -0.51 -14.51 -3.00
C LYS A 130 -1.26 -13.26 -3.46
N VAL A 131 -0.91 -12.10 -2.95
CA VAL A 131 -1.54 -10.81 -3.35
C VAL A 131 -0.98 -10.35 -4.68
N ALA A 132 0.31 -10.53 -4.93
CA ALA A 132 0.93 -10.16 -6.20
C ALA A 132 0.44 -11.09 -7.33
N PRO A 133 0.06 -10.55 -8.50
CA PRO A 133 -0.13 -11.35 -9.70
C PRO A 133 1.14 -12.15 -10.05
N LYS A 134 0.97 -13.30 -10.70
CA LYS A 134 2.09 -14.21 -11.03
C LYS A 134 3.23 -13.55 -11.80
N ASP A 135 2.92 -12.58 -12.62
CA ASP A 135 3.91 -11.85 -13.42
C ASP A 135 4.84 -10.96 -12.57
N PHE A 136 4.52 -10.75 -11.29
CA PHE A 136 5.29 -9.95 -10.34
C PHE A 136 5.85 -10.75 -9.16
N GLU A 137 5.70 -12.10 -9.16
CA GLU A 137 6.22 -12.96 -8.09
C GLU A 137 7.76 -12.87 -7.95
N GLU A 138 8.48 -12.71 -9.07
CA GLU A 138 9.95 -12.65 -9.12
C GLU A 138 10.50 -11.26 -9.46
N GLY A 139 9.69 -10.20 -9.37
CA GLY A 139 10.07 -8.86 -9.80
C GLY A 139 9.58 -7.75 -8.91
N ILE A 140 9.85 -6.52 -9.34
CA ILE A 140 9.32 -5.32 -8.71
C ILE A 140 7.85 -5.11 -9.05
N TRP A 141 7.11 -4.39 -8.20
CA TRP A 141 5.77 -3.94 -8.52
C TRP A 141 5.81 -2.85 -9.60
N VAL A 142 5.00 -3.05 -10.64
CA VAL A 142 4.82 -2.09 -11.73
C VAL A 142 3.34 -1.75 -11.83
N PHE A 143 3.00 -0.46 -11.78
CA PHE A 143 1.64 -0.01 -12.00
C PHE A 143 1.27 -0.14 -13.47
N ASN A 144 0.04 -0.59 -13.77
CA ASN A 144 -0.46 -0.61 -15.13
C ASN A 144 -0.73 0.83 -15.63
N ASP A 145 -0.91 1.01 -16.94
CA ASP A 145 -1.05 2.34 -17.54
C ASP A 145 -2.27 3.13 -17.03
N VAL A 146 -3.33 2.45 -16.62
CA VAL A 146 -4.54 3.08 -16.07
C VAL A 146 -4.28 3.62 -14.69
N ASP A 147 -3.73 2.79 -13.80
CA ASP A 147 -3.42 3.19 -12.42
C ASP A 147 -2.28 4.21 -12.38
N ALA A 148 -1.32 4.11 -13.30
CA ALA A 148 -0.17 5.01 -13.38
C ALA A 148 -0.53 6.41 -13.91
N ALA A 149 -1.66 6.58 -14.61
CA ALA A 149 -2.04 7.83 -15.26
C ALA A 149 -2.20 9.01 -14.30
N ASP A 150 -2.66 8.73 -13.08
CA ASP A 150 -2.93 9.73 -12.05
C ASP A 150 -1.80 9.83 -11.00
N LEU A 151 -0.74 8.98 -11.11
CA LEU A 151 0.36 8.95 -10.15
C LEU A 151 1.48 9.92 -10.52
N THR A 152 1.95 10.65 -9.51
CA THR A 152 3.05 11.62 -9.67
C THR A 152 4.33 11.08 -9.01
N PRO A 153 5.50 11.14 -9.70
CA PRO A 153 6.77 10.83 -9.07
C PRO A 153 6.99 11.64 -7.79
N GLY A 154 7.43 10.97 -6.73
CA GLY A 154 7.62 11.56 -5.40
C GLY A 154 6.41 11.45 -4.47
N GLU A 155 5.25 11.06 -4.96
CA GLU A 155 4.05 10.81 -4.16
C GLU A 155 4.27 9.64 -3.18
N ASP A 156 3.65 9.70 -2.01
CA ASP A 156 3.78 8.64 -0.98
C ASP A 156 3.14 7.34 -1.47
N ALA A 157 3.97 6.34 -1.73
CA ALA A 157 3.51 5.05 -2.23
C ALA A 157 2.65 4.28 -1.20
N LEU A 158 2.85 4.50 0.10
CA LEU A 158 2.06 3.84 1.13
C LEU A 158 0.62 4.38 1.15
N HIS A 159 0.46 5.67 0.90
CA HIS A 159 -0.85 6.29 0.71
C HIS A 159 -1.55 5.77 -0.56
N VAL A 160 -0.84 5.76 -1.68
CA VAL A 160 -1.36 5.23 -2.97
C VAL A 160 -1.84 3.78 -2.85
N LEU A 161 -1.14 2.97 -2.05
CA LEU A 161 -1.50 1.57 -1.78
C LEU A 161 -2.58 1.41 -0.68
N GLY A 162 -3.08 2.51 -0.10
CA GLY A 162 -4.05 2.47 1.00
C GLY A 162 -3.50 1.87 2.30
N MET A 163 -2.17 1.90 2.48
CA MET A 163 -1.51 1.32 3.66
C MET A 163 -1.49 2.25 4.88
N ASP A 164 -1.86 3.51 4.70
CA ASP A 164 -2.04 4.52 5.74
C ASP A 164 -3.39 4.40 6.49
N ASP A 165 -4.08 3.29 6.28
CA ASP A 165 -5.34 2.96 6.92
C ASP A 165 -5.16 2.49 8.37
N ASP A 166 -6.20 2.67 9.17
CA ASP A 166 -6.38 1.99 10.45
C ASP A 166 -7.29 0.77 10.26
N VAL A 167 -6.79 -0.39 10.64
CA VAL A 167 -7.55 -1.65 10.56
C VAL A 167 -7.93 -2.12 11.95
N LEU A 168 -9.24 -2.33 12.17
CA LEU A 168 -9.79 -2.85 13.40
C LEU A 168 -10.08 -4.34 13.25
N GLU A 169 -9.61 -5.15 14.19
CA GLU A 169 -9.94 -6.58 14.27
C GLU A 169 -11.14 -6.76 15.20
N THR A 170 -12.27 -7.20 14.65
CA THR A 170 -13.52 -7.35 15.39
C THR A 170 -13.76 -8.80 15.78
N GLY A 171 -14.07 -9.04 17.06
CA GLY A 171 -14.51 -10.32 17.63
C GLY A 171 -16.00 -10.53 17.42
N ILE A 172 -16.40 -11.09 16.28
CA ILE A 172 -17.81 -11.24 15.91
C ILE A 172 -18.38 -12.49 16.55
N THR A 173 -19.47 -12.30 17.34
CA THR A 173 -20.21 -13.42 17.95
C THR A 173 -21.17 -14.07 16.93
N PRO A 174 -21.55 -15.35 17.09
CA PRO A 174 -22.37 -16.08 16.12
C PRO A 174 -23.73 -15.46 15.82
N ASN A 175 -24.28 -14.66 16.71
CA ASN A 175 -25.55 -13.96 16.52
C ASN A 175 -25.46 -12.63 15.75
N ARG A 176 -24.24 -12.20 15.39
CA ARG A 176 -23.97 -10.95 14.68
C ARG A 176 -23.36 -11.21 13.30
N ALA A 177 -24.02 -12.09 12.51
CA ALA A 177 -23.61 -12.43 11.15
C ALA A 177 -23.63 -11.21 10.19
N ASP A 178 -24.43 -10.21 10.49
CA ASP A 178 -24.49 -8.92 9.79
C ASP A 178 -23.12 -8.22 9.72
N LEU A 179 -22.32 -8.33 10.79
CA LEU A 179 -21.01 -7.70 10.91
C LEU A 179 -19.87 -8.40 10.12
N PHE A 180 -20.16 -9.50 9.41
CA PHE A 180 -19.22 -10.10 8.47
C PHE A 180 -19.14 -9.37 7.12
N SER A 181 -19.73 -8.18 7.02
CA SER A 181 -19.63 -7.31 5.85
C SER A 181 -19.34 -5.87 6.24
N MET A 182 -18.68 -5.12 5.34
CA MET A 182 -18.45 -3.68 5.53
C MET A 182 -19.76 -2.92 5.59
N ASN A 183 -20.76 -3.32 4.80
CA ASN A 183 -22.09 -2.74 4.82
C ASN A 183 -22.75 -2.89 6.20
N GLY A 184 -22.80 -4.11 6.76
CA GLY A 184 -23.36 -4.34 8.09
C GLY A 184 -22.60 -3.59 9.19
N THR A 185 -21.27 -3.53 9.08
CA THR A 185 -20.44 -2.74 10.00
C THR A 185 -20.72 -1.25 9.85
N ALA A 186 -20.93 -0.75 8.64
CA ALA A 186 -21.26 0.66 8.40
C ALA A 186 -22.62 1.05 9.05
N TRP A 187 -23.63 0.19 8.96
CA TRP A 187 -24.91 0.40 9.65
C TRP A 187 -24.76 0.48 11.17
N GLU A 188 -23.93 -0.40 11.74
CA GLU A 188 -23.67 -0.39 13.17
C GLU A 188 -22.91 0.86 13.61
N VAL A 189 -21.86 1.23 12.88
CA VAL A 189 -21.09 2.44 13.16
C VAL A 189 -21.95 3.70 13.00
N ALA A 190 -22.81 3.73 11.99
CA ALA A 190 -23.76 4.82 11.78
C ALA A 190 -24.72 4.99 12.99
N ALA A 191 -25.24 3.87 13.51
CA ALA A 191 -26.06 3.91 14.72
C ALA A 191 -25.29 4.42 15.95
N ILE A 192 -24.01 4.02 16.11
CA ILE A 192 -23.13 4.48 17.20
C ILE A 192 -22.86 5.98 17.11
N LEU A 193 -22.70 6.50 15.89
CA LEU A 193 -22.37 7.91 15.65
C LEU A 193 -23.61 8.81 15.49
N SER A 194 -24.82 8.22 15.43
CA SER A 194 -26.09 8.91 15.12
C SER A 194 -26.07 9.53 13.72
N GLU A 195 -25.48 8.82 12.75
CA GLU A 195 -25.39 9.17 11.34
C GLU A 195 -26.22 8.22 10.49
N GLU A 196 -26.46 8.56 9.22
CA GLU A 196 -27.08 7.67 8.23
C GLU A 196 -26.00 7.23 7.22
N PRO A 197 -25.83 5.91 6.98
CA PRO A 197 -24.83 5.45 6.02
C PRO A 197 -25.32 5.64 4.58
N THR A 198 -24.42 6.08 3.72
CA THR A 198 -24.63 6.09 2.27
C THR A 198 -24.13 4.78 1.68
N LEU A 199 -25.05 3.95 1.21
CA LEU A 199 -24.68 2.67 0.61
C LEU A 199 -24.26 2.84 -0.85
N PRO A 200 -23.28 2.08 -1.33
CA PRO A 200 -22.88 2.11 -2.73
C PRO A 200 -24.05 1.61 -3.60
N THR A 201 -24.33 2.36 -4.66
CA THR A 201 -25.28 1.95 -5.69
C THR A 201 -24.54 1.33 -6.86
N PHE A 202 -25.11 0.28 -7.44
CA PHE A 202 -24.56 -0.36 -8.63
C PHE A 202 -25.67 -0.66 -9.63
N GLU A 203 -25.35 -0.52 -10.90
CA GLU A 203 -26.26 -0.90 -11.99
C GLU A 203 -25.79 -2.23 -12.57
N LEU A 204 -26.71 -3.19 -12.68
CA LEU A 204 -26.44 -4.44 -13.36
C LEU A 204 -26.73 -4.28 -14.85
N THR A 205 -25.71 -4.38 -15.68
CA THR A 205 -25.88 -4.45 -17.12
C THR A 205 -26.01 -5.92 -17.52
N GLU A 206 -27.25 -6.38 -17.69
CA GLU A 206 -27.50 -7.72 -18.24
C GLU A 206 -27.16 -7.75 -19.74
N LYS A 207 -26.43 -8.78 -20.17
CA LYS A 207 -26.14 -9.03 -21.59
C LYS A 207 -27.05 -10.11 -22.14
#